data_f9736f310bc8cd347a7ea6fb6947ee6b
#
_entry.id   f9736f310bc8cd347a7ea6fb6947ee6b
#
_cell.length_a   1.000
_cell.length_b   1.000
_cell.length_c   1.000
_cell.angle_alpha   90.00
_cell.angle_beta   90.00
_cell.angle_gamma   90.00
#
_symmetry.space_group_name_H-M   'P 1'
#
loop_
_entity.id
_entity.type
_entity.pdbx_description
1 polymer ?
#
loop_
_entity_poly.entity_id
_entity_poly.type
_entity_poly.pdbx_seq_one_letter_code
_entity_poly.pdbx_strand_id
1 'polypeptide(L)'
;MNFLNIFEDHVAGIFGATRAPFSFKKLAKQAARDMEDQTLVINGVNTAPALYTILIAADDDPMLAPFYPELSREVREFVKAQAEKRRYVFVGEPLVRFMIDPQLRAGKFSVFAENVDAPTLGRLYEEERAYQNGLGQNNSAASLSLIHI
;
A
#
# COMPACT_ATOMS: atom_id res chain seq x y z
N MET A 1 21.54 -6.82 -3.55
CA MET A 1 20.25 -7.26 -4.13
C MET A 1 19.39 -6.05 -4.41
N ASN A 2 18.80 -5.98 -5.58
CA ASN A 2 17.96 -4.84 -5.94
C ASN A 2 16.47 -5.18 -5.69
N PHE A 3 15.96 -4.71 -4.55
CA PHE A 3 14.58 -4.98 -4.16
C PHE A 3 13.56 -4.37 -5.13
N LEU A 4 13.92 -3.25 -5.77
CA LEU A 4 13.03 -2.61 -6.73
C LEU A 4 12.82 -3.49 -7.96
N ASN A 5 13.88 -4.14 -8.47
CA ASN A 5 13.75 -5.04 -9.60
C ASN A 5 12.90 -6.26 -9.24
N ILE A 6 13.08 -6.81 -8.04
CA ILE A 6 12.27 -7.93 -7.56
C ILE A 6 10.81 -7.53 -7.49
N PHE A 7 10.52 -6.36 -6.92
CA PHE A 7 9.17 -5.81 -6.85
C PHE A 7 8.56 -5.66 -8.24
N GLU A 8 9.30 -5.05 -9.17
CA GLU A 8 8.81 -4.86 -10.55
C GLU A 8 8.50 -6.18 -11.24
N ASP A 9 9.36 -7.18 -11.07
CA ASP A 9 9.14 -8.49 -11.66
C ASP A 9 7.89 -9.17 -11.11
N HIS A 10 7.69 -9.07 -9.79
CA HIS A 10 6.50 -9.65 -9.16
C HIS A 10 5.22 -8.96 -9.62
N VAL A 11 5.23 -7.62 -9.70
CA VAL A 11 4.07 -6.86 -10.18
C VAL A 11 3.78 -7.19 -11.64
N ALA A 12 4.83 -7.28 -12.47
CA ALA A 12 4.65 -7.66 -13.87
C ALA A 12 3.99 -9.04 -13.99
N GLY A 13 4.37 -9.97 -13.12
CA GLY A 13 3.74 -11.30 -13.07
C GLY A 13 2.26 -11.24 -12.70
N ILE A 14 1.88 -10.33 -11.80
CA ILE A 14 0.49 -10.16 -11.38
C ILE A 14 -0.38 -9.70 -12.57
N PHE A 15 0.08 -8.69 -13.29
CA PHE A 15 -0.69 -8.14 -14.41
C PHE A 15 -0.63 -8.99 -15.66
N GLY A 16 0.45 -9.78 -15.84
CA GLY A 16 0.63 -10.59 -17.05
C GLY A 16 0.59 -9.72 -18.28
N ALA A 17 -0.31 -10.03 -19.22
CA ALA A 17 -0.48 -9.26 -20.43
C ALA A 17 -1.32 -7.99 -20.24
N THR A 18 -1.96 -7.83 -19.09
CA THR A 18 -2.78 -6.66 -18.78
C THR A 18 -1.86 -5.47 -18.47
N ARG A 19 -2.16 -4.32 -19.04
CA ARG A 19 -1.37 -3.13 -18.83
C ARG A 19 -1.76 -2.46 -17.50
N ALA A 20 -0.78 -2.19 -16.65
CA ALA A 20 -1.01 -1.46 -15.41
C ALA A 20 -1.41 0.00 -15.73
N PRO A 21 -2.29 0.61 -14.92
CA PRO A 21 -2.75 1.98 -15.18
C PRO A 21 -1.68 3.04 -14.92
N PHE A 22 -0.66 2.72 -14.13
CA PHE A 22 0.44 3.64 -13.80
C PHE A 22 1.69 2.83 -13.48
N SER A 23 2.81 3.55 -13.26
CA SER A 23 4.09 2.92 -12.99
C SER A 23 4.19 2.46 -11.53
N PHE A 24 4.22 1.16 -11.30
CA PHE A 24 4.45 0.61 -9.96
C PHE A 24 5.88 0.86 -9.48
N LYS A 25 6.82 1.04 -10.40
CA LYS A 25 8.17 1.47 -10.03
C LYS A 25 8.14 2.84 -9.35
N LYS A 26 7.40 3.79 -9.93
CA LYS A 26 7.24 5.12 -9.33
C LYS A 26 6.53 5.04 -8.00
N LEU A 27 5.52 4.19 -7.90
CA LEU A 27 4.79 3.98 -6.65
C LEU A 27 5.71 3.45 -5.56
N ALA A 28 6.52 2.44 -5.87
CA ALA A 28 7.46 1.88 -4.90
C ALA A 28 8.47 2.93 -4.43
N LYS A 29 9.00 3.73 -5.35
CA LYS A 29 9.94 4.80 -5.00
C LYS A 29 9.28 5.84 -4.10
N GLN A 30 8.04 6.19 -4.36
CA GLN A 30 7.31 7.15 -3.53
C GLN A 30 7.04 6.58 -2.15
N ALA A 31 6.67 5.31 -2.07
CA ALA A 31 6.45 4.65 -0.77
C ALA A 31 7.75 4.64 0.06
N ALA A 32 8.87 4.34 -0.56
CA ALA A 32 10.17 4.34 0.13
C ALA A 32 10.54 5.75 0.61
N ARG A 33 10.28 6.75 -0.21
CA ARG A 33 10.56 8.15 0.16
C ARG A 33 9.69 8.60 1.32
N ASP A 34 8.39 8.31 1.26
CA ASP A 34 7.46 8.65 2.33
C ASP A 34 7.81 7.92 3.62
N MET A 35 8.26 6.67 3.51
CA MET A 35 8.72 5.93 4.68
C MET A 35 9.85 6.68 5.37
N GLU A 36 10.86 7.11 4.62
CA GLU A 36 11.98 7.84 5.21
C GLU A 36 11.55 9.17 5.80
N ASP A 37 10.71 9.91 5.07
CA ASP A 37 10.26 11.23 5.52
C ASP A 37 9.47 11.16 6.83
N GLN A 38 8.75 10.06 7.04
CA GLN A 38 7.89 9.90 8.22
C GLN A 38 8.50 9.06 9.33
N THR A 39 9.72 8.56 9.14
CA THR A 39 10.42 7.79 10.17
C THR A 39 10.72 8.68 11.37
N LEU A 40 10.39 8.20 12.57
CA LEU A 40 10.57 8.91 13.84
C LEU A 40 11.50 8.15 14.76
N VAL A 41 12.19 8.88 15.63
CA VAL A 41 12.95 8.26 16.70
C VAL A 41 12.01 8.07 17.90
N ILE A 42 11.74 6.82 18.24
CA ILE A 42 10.88 6.47 19.38
C ILE A 42 11.72 5.64 20.33
N ASN A 43 11.91 6.14 21.54
CA ASN A 43 12.75 5.50 22.58
C ASN A 43 14.16 5.18 22.05
N GLY A 44 14.73 6.11 21.26
CA GLY A 44 16.06 5.94 20.71
C GLY A 44 16.15 5.03 19.50
N VAL A 45 15.03 4.56 18.97
CA VAL A 45 15.01 3.63 17.84
C VAL A 45 14.32 4.29 16.64
N ASN A 46 14.94 4.21 15.46
CA ASN A 46 14.35 4.69 14.22
C ASN A 46 13.17 3.81 13.86
N THR A 47 11.96 4.37 13.95
CA THR A 47 10.71 3.65 13.75
C THR A 47 10.03 4.17 12.49
N ALA A 48 9.87 3.29 11.51
CA ALA A 48 9.21 3.62 10.25
C ALA A 48 7.70 3.64 10.42
N PRO A 49 6.99 4.47 9.62
CA PRO A 49 5.54 4.44 9.63
C PRO A 49 5.02 3.06 9.23
N ALA A 50 3.96 2.61 9.85
CA ALA A 50 3.42 1.28 9.63
C ALA A 50 2.12 1.26 8.83
N LEU A 51 1.58 2.42 8.45
CA LEU A 51 0.37 2.52 7.63
C LEU A 51 0.69 3.19 6.30
N TYR A 52 0.42 2.50 5.21
CA TYR A 52 0.63 3.01 3.85
C TYR A 52 -0.69 2.98 3.10
N THR A 53 -1.19 4.15 2.74
CA THR A 53 -2.43 4.27 1.97
C THR A 53 -2.07 4.71 0.56
N ILE A 54 -2.46 3.90 -0.42
CA ILE A 54 -2.27 4.21 -1.83
C ILE A 54 -3.62 4.68 -2.37
N LEU A 55 -3.67 5.94 -2.79
CA LEU A 55 -4.87 6.51 -3.38
C LEU A 55 -4.82 6.33 -4.89
N ILE A 56 -5.92 5.89 -5.45
CA ILE A 56 -6.05 5.64 -6.89
C ILE A 56 -7.28 6.36 -7.43
N ALA A 57 -7.33 6.52 -8.75
CA ALA A 57 -8.49 7.09 -9.42
C ALA A 57 -9.64 6.08 -9.44
N ALA A 58 -10.87 6.59 -9.34
CA ALA A 58 -12.05 5.75 -9.45
C ALA A 58 -12.07 4.96 -10.77
N ASP A 59 -11.60 5.57 -11.85
CA ASP A 59 -11.56 4.92 -13.16
C ASP A 59 -10.61 3.72 -13.20
N ASP A 60 -9.58 3.71 -12.35
CA ASP A 60 -8.59 2.63 -12.33
C ASP A 60 -8.97 1.48 -11.39
N ASP A 61 -9.93 1.70 -10.49
CA ASP A 61 -10.34 0.70 -9.50
C ASP A 61 -10.80 -0.63 -10.12
N PRO A 62 -11.66 -0.64 -11.15
CA PRO A 62 -12.13 -1.93 -11.69
C PRO A 62 -11.01 -2.81 -12.21
N MET A 63 -9.97 -2.21 -12.79
CA MET A 63 -8.82 -2.95 -13.28
C MET A 63 -7.95 -3.49 -12.15
N LEU A 64 -7.80 -2.71 -11.09
CA LEU A 64 -6.91 -3.03 -9.97
C LEU A 64 -7.55 -3.93 -8.91
N ALA A 65 -8.87 -3.84 -8.75
CA ALA A 65 -9.57 -4.50 -7.66
C ALA A 65 -9.27 -6.00 -7.53
N PRO A 66 -9.21 -6.79 -8.62
CA PRO A 66 -8.90 -8.21 -8.51
C PRO A 66 -7.50 -8.49 -7.95
N PHE A 67 -6.61 -7.50 -8.00
CA PHE A 67 -5.20 -7.69 -7.64
C PHE A 67 -4.82 -7.01 -6.32
N TYR A 68 -5.75 -6.33 -5.64
CA TYR A 68 -5.41 -5.60 -4.42
C TYR A 68 -4.69 -6.43 -3.36
N PRO A 69 -5.15 -7.65 -3.04
CA PRO A 69 -4.45 -8.42 -2.01
C PRO A 69 -3.00 -8.70 -2.38
N GLU A 70 -2.75 -9.06 -3.63
CA GLU A 70 -1.40 -9.38 -4.10
C GLU A 70 -0.53 -8.13 -4.20
N LEU A 71 -1.10 -7.03 -4.72
CA LEU A 71 -0.38 -5.76 -4.83
C LEU A 71 -0.02 -5.20 -3.46
N SER A 72 -0.95 -5.26 -2.51
CA SER A 72 -0.69 -4.81 -1.14
C SER A 72 0.45 -5.60 -0.52
N ARG A 73 0.47 -6.92 -0.72
CA ARG A 73 1.55 -7.77 -0.24
C ARG A 73 2.89 -7.38 -0.85
N GLU A 74 2.94 -7.16 -2.17
CA GLU A 74 4.19 -6.82 -2.84
C GLU A 74 4.73 -5.47 -2.36
N VAL A 75 3.87 -4.48 -2.22
CA VAL A 75 4.29 -3.17 -1.70
C VAL A 75 4.77 -3.30 -0.26
N ARG A 76 4.05 -4.07 0.57
CA ARG A 76 4.46 -4.31 1.96
C ARG A 76 5.84 -4.95 2.03
N GLU A 77 6.08 -5.98 1.24
CA GLU A 77 7.39 -6.65 1.24
C GLU A 77 8.50 -5.72 0.77
N PHE A 78 8.24 -4.90 -0.22
CA PHE A 78 9.19 -3.90 -0.67
C PHE A 78 9.54 -2.89 0.43
N VAL A 79 8.52 -2.35 1.09
CA VAL A 79 8.70 -1.38 2.18
C VAL A 79 9.48 -2.03 3.34
N LYS A 80 9.16 -3.27 3.69
CA LYS A 80 9.88 -3.99 4.75
C LYS A 80 11.34 -4.18 4.40
N ALA A 81 11.64 -4.53 3.15
CA ALA A 81 13.02 -4.71 2.69
C ALA A 81 13.79 -3.40 2.75
N GLN A 82 13.17 -2.30 2.35
CA GLN A 82 13.80 -0.97 2.44
C GLN A 82 14.06 -0.56 3.88
N ALA A 83 13.11 -0.81 4.78
CA ALA A 83 13.28 -0.51 6.20
C ALA A 83 14.41 -1.33 6.81
N GLU A 84 14.47 -2.61 6.50
CA GLU A 84 15.53 -3.48 7.00
C GLU A 84 16.92 -3.01 6.55
N LYS A 85 17.03 -2.61 5.30
CA LYS A 85 18.28 -2.08 4.76
C LYS A 85 18.77 -0.84 5.52
N ARG A 86 17.85 -0.02 6.01
CA ARG A 86 18.15 1.19 6.78
C ARG A 86 18.13 0.98 8.28
N ARG A 87 17.85 -0.25 8.71
CA ARG A 87 17.75 -0.62 10.13
C ARG A 87 16.62 0.12 10.85
N TYR A 88 15.54 0.37 10.12
CA TYR A 88 14.31 0.88 10.72
C TYR A 88 13.49 -0.29 11.24
N VAL A 89 12.76 -0.06 12.32
CA VAL A 89 11.82 -1.04 12.87
C VAL A 89 10.39 -0.55 12.66
N PHE A 90 9.43 -1.46 12.78
CA PHE A 90 8.01 -1.12 12.75
C PHE A 90 7.38 -1.49 14.09
N VAL A 91 6.31 -0.77 14.47
CA VAL A 91 5.54 -1.11 15.67
C VAL A 91 4.77 -2.41 15.53
N GLY A 92 4.64 -2.91 14.31
CA GLY A 92 3.97 -4.16 13.97
C GLY A 92 4.11 -4.40 12.48
N GLU A 93 3.42 -5.39 11.96
CA GLU A 93 3.45 -5.65 10.51
C GLU A 93 2.87 -4.47 9.75
N PRO A 94 3.62 -3.85 8.81
CA PRO A 94 3.09 -2.70 8.07
C PRO A 94 1.84 -3.08 7.28
N LEU A 95 0.87 -2.18 7.29
CA LEU A 95 -0.37 -2.33 6.53
C LEU A 95 -0.29 -1.47 5.29
N VAL A 96 -0.54 -2.07 4.14
CA VAL A 96 -0.67 -1.38 2.85
C VAL A 96 -2.10 -1.56 2.37
N ARG A 97 -2.76 -0.45 2.06
CA ARG A 97 -4.16 -0.49 1.60
C ARG A 97 -4.34 0.46 0.42
N PHE A 98 -5.32 0.13 -0.42
CA PHE A 98 -5.71 0.98 -1.56
C PHE A 98 -7.05 1.63 -1.24
N MET A 99 -7.17 2.90 -1.59
CA MET A 99 -8.43 3.65 -1.44
C MET A 99 -8.63 4.52 -2.67
N ILE A 100 -9.88 4.81 -2.97
CA ILE A 100 -10.22 5.70 -4.09
C ILE A 100 -10.19 7.14 -3.63
N ASP A 101 -9.52 7.99 -4.43
CA ASP A 101 -9.61 9.43 -4.32
C ASP A 101 -10.43 9.93 -5.52
N PRO A 102 -11.65 10.43 -5.30
CA PRO A 102 -12.52 10.87 -6.41
C PRO A 102 -11.92 12.01 -7.24
N GLN A 103 -10.93 12.71 -6.71
CA GLN A 103 -10.31 13.83 -7.40
C GLN A 103 -9.15 13.43 -8.29
N LEU A 104 -8.67 12.19 -8.18
CA LEU A 104 -7.57 11.73 -9.01
C LEU A 104 -8.05 11.37 -10.41
N ARG A 105 -7.25 11.75 -11.39
CA ARG A 105 -7.48 11.37 -12.79
C ARG A 105 -6.95 9.96 -13.03
N ALA A 106 -7.54 9.28 -13.99
CA ALA A 106 -7.05 7.97 -14.43
C ALA A 106 -5.55 8.00 -14.66
N GLY A 107 -4.87 6.95 -14.20
CA GLY A 107 -3.42 6.84 -14.35
C GLY A 107 -2.60 7.57 -13.28
N LYS A 108 -3.25 8.26 -12.35
CA LYS A 108 -2.57 8.97 -11.26
C LYS A 108 -2.74 8.21 -9.94
N PHE A 109 -1.78 8.41 -9.05
CA PHE A 109 -1.83 7.83 -7.70
C PHE A 109 -1.20 8.78 -6.70
N SER A 110 -1.48 8.54 -5.42
CA SER A 110 -0.77 9.16 -4.31
C SER A 110 -0.44 8.10 -3.27
N VAL A 111 0.63 8.32 -2.53
CA VAL A 111 1.01 7.42 -1.43
C VAL A 111 1.15 8.25 -0.17
N PHE A 112 0.55 7.76 0.92
CA PHE A 112 0.69 8.38 2.24
C PHE A 112 1.18 7.35 3.23
N ALA A 113 2.31 7.64 3.87
CA ALA A 113 2.84 6.85 4.96
C ALA A 113 2.54 7.57 6.27
N GLU A 114 1.96 6.85 7.23
CA GLU A 114 1.54 7.44 8.49
C GLU A 114 2.04 6.62 9.66
N ASN A 115 2.48 7.33 10.70
CA ASN A 115 2.83 6.70 11.96
C ASN A 115 1.56 6.41 12.75
N VAL A 116 1.40 5.16 13.16
CA VAL A 116 0.29 4.71 14.01
C VAL A 116 0.87 3.86 15.13
N ASP A 117 0.21 3.85 16.27
CA ASP A 117 0.64 2.96 17.36
C ASP A 117 0.17 1.52 17.09
N ALA A 118 0.70 0.57 17.86
CA ALA A 118 0.41 -0.84 17.66
C ALA A 118 -1.10 -1.17 17.82
N PRO A 119 -1.81 -0.65 18.84
CA PRO A 119 -3.25 -0.91 18.94
C PRO A 119 -4.05 -0.38 17.76
N THR A 120 -3.72 0.82 17.28
CA THR A 120 -4.38 1.40 16.11
C THR A 120 -4.13 0.55 14.87
N LEU A 121 -2.87 0.12 14.68
CA LEU A 121 -2.52 -0.73 13.55
C LEU A 121 -3.31 -2.04 13.58
N GLY A 122 -3.43 -2.68 14.75
CA GLY A 122 -4.22 -3.90 14.91
C GLY A 122 -5.67 -3.70 14.53
N ARG A 123 -6.28 -2.60 14.96
CA ARG A 123 -7.66 -2.27 14.61
C ARG A 123 -7.81 -2.05 13.10
N LEU A 124 -6.86 -1.37 12.48
CA LEU A 124 -6.90 -1.13 11.04
C LEU A 124 -6.77 -2.43 10.25
N TYR A 125 -5.96 -3.38 10.73
CA TYR A 125 -5.87 -4.70 10.13
C TYR A 125 -7.21 -5.45 10.19
N GLU A 126 -7.92 -5.34 11.33
CA GLU A 126 -9.25 -5.95 11.45
C GLU A 126 -10.23 -5.34 10.48
N GLU A 127 -10.22 -4.00 10.35
CA GLU A 127 -11.08 -3.30 9.39
C GLU A 127 -10.76 -3.72 7.96
N GLU A 128 -9.48 -3.81 7.61
CA GLU A 128 -9.07 -4.20 6.26
C GLU A 128 -9.44 -5.64 5.97
N ARG A 129 -9.34 -6.53 6.95
CA ARG A 129 -9.75 -7.93 6.79
C ARG A 129 -11.25 -8.02 6.52
N ALA A 130 -12.06 -7.28 7.28
CA ALA A 130 -13.51 -7.24 7.08
C ALA A 130 -13.84 -6.66 5.70
N TYR A 131 -13.12 -5.63 5.28
CA TYR A 131 -13.26 -5.02 3.97
C TYR A 131 -12.94 -6.03 2.86
N GLN A 132 -11.83 -6.75 2.97
CA GLN A 132 -11.42 -7.76 1.99
C GLN A 132 -12.45 -8.88 1.89
N ASN A 133 -13.01 -9.31 3.01
CA ASN A 133 -14.06 -10.31 3.01
C ASN A 133 -15.33 -9.80 2.31
N GLY A 134 -15.64 -8.50 2.49
CA GLY A 134 -16.75 -7.86 1.80
C GLY A 134 -16.55 -7.76 0.30
N LEU A 135 -15.31 -7.60 -0.17
CA LEU A 135 -15.03 -7.54 -1.60
C LEU A 135 -15.40 -8.82 -2.34
N GLY A 136 -15.33 -9.97 -1.66
CA GLY A 136 -15.76 -11.23 -2.25
C GLY A 136 -17.24 -11.23 -2.65
N GLN A 137 -18.03 -10.33 -2.08
CA GLN A 137 -19.45 -10.19 -2.38
C GLN A 137 -19.74 -9.01 -3.33
N ASN A 138 -19.01 -7.92 -3.19
CA ASN A 138 -19.26 -6.68 -3.93
C ASN A 138 -18.37 -6.49 -5.14
N ASN A 139 -17.22 -7.13 -5.19
CA ASN A 139 -16.26 -7.07 -6.30
C ASN A 139 -15.78 -5.66 -6.64
N SER A 140 -15.83 -4.73 -5.68
CA SER A 140 -15.42 -3.36 -5.96
C SER A 140 -14.91 -2.70 -4.69
N ALA A 141 -13.68 -2.22 -4.74
CA ALA A 141 -13.12 -1.40 -3.67
C ALA A 141 -13.83 -0.04 -3.60
N ALA A 142 -14.35 0.43 -4.73
CA ALA A 142 -14.96 1.75 -4.85
C ALA A 142 -16.16 1.93 -3.90
N SER A 143 -17.07 0.96 -3.88
CA SER A 143 -18.29 1.10 -3.08
C SER A 143 -17.99 1.10 -1.58
N LEU A 144 -17.01 0.31 -1.14
CA LEU A 144 -16.64 0.26 0.27
C LEU A 144 -15.77 1.44 0.69
N SER A 145 -14.87 1.87 -0.16
CA SER A 145 -14.02 3.02 0.13
C SER A 145 -14.85 4.29 0.31
N LEU A 146 -15.88 4.47 -0.51
CA LEU A 146 -16.77 5.64 -0.41
C LEU A 146 -17.57 5.61 0.88
N ILE A 147 -17.92 4.44 1.38
CA ILE A 147 -18.65 4.29 2.63
C ILE A 147 -17.76 4.68 3.82
N HIS A 148 -16.49 4.38 3.76
CA HIS A 148 -15.55 4.63 4.84
C HIS A 148 -15.05 6.07 4.91
N ILE A 149 -15.22 6.81 3.86
CA ILE A 149 -14.83 8.21 3.80
C ILE A 149 -15.98 9.09 4.25
#